data_0364b1527ce273b889595e525bffdfa4
#
_entry.id   0364b1527ce273b889595e525bffdfa4
#
_cell.length_a   1.000
_cell.length_b   1.000
_cell.length_c   1.000
_cell.angle_alpha   90.00
_cell.angle_beta   90.00
_cell.angle_gamma   90.00
#
_symmetry.space_group_name_H-M   'P 1'
#
loop_
_entity.id
_entity.type
_entity.pdbx_description
1 polymer ?
#
loop_
_entity_poly.entity_id
_entity_poly.type
_entity_poly.pdbx_seq_one_letter_code
_entity_poly.pdbx_strand_id
1 'polypeptide(L)'
;MISTRYYRISELSRLTKVPVPTIRFYLREGLLPPAIKTAKTMAFYTGDHLKRLIIIKKMQQHEGKTIAQIRDAIGTMPAPASIPADEIITSSEKRDEIITSAIKLFIEKGLGKTSMDDIAAEAHIGKGTLYRYFKDKNELFIECADTIFYEMYRNIWEEIKNEKDMARRLQKRLSAFFDSYPKWIDMMNLVRYASVGENPRLKNKFRAVLDQIIKPIAHDLEVLKREGRLRSEVNCLEAGYFFMGAAEYSAALLQSGKLSIDEILSVFHVLLTRGLRK
;
A
#
# COMPACT_ATOMS: atom_id res chain seq x y z
N MET A 1 19.53 -14.62 -19.29
CA MET A 1 18.08 -14.87 -19.26
C MET A 1 17.46 -13.76 -18.43
N ILE A 2 16.53 -12.97 -18.97
CA ILE A 2 15.85 -11.89 -18.26
C ILE A 2 14.86 -12.58 -17.31
N SER A 3 15.08 -12.46 -16.02
CA SER A 3 14.16 -12.99 -15.00
C SER A 3 12.78 -12.36 -15.19
N THR A 4 11.80 -13.13 -15.57
CA THR A 4 10.42 -12.66 -15.75
C THR A 4 9.81 -12.46 -14.36
N ARG A 5 9.62 -11.20 -13.98
CA ARG A 5 9.01 -10.84 -12.69
C ARG A 5 7.49 -11.05 -12.76
N TYR A 6 6.96 -11.76 -11.77
CA TYR A 6 5.52 -11.98 -11.61
C TYR A 6 4.97 -11.07 -10.52
N TYR A 7 3.72 -10.63 -10.70
CA TYR A 7 3.03 -9.71 -9.81
C TYR A 7 1.70 -10.32 -9.36
N ARG A 8 1.28 -10.03 -8.14
CA ARG A 8 -0.11 -10.21 -7.72
C ARG A 8 -0.94 -8.99 -8.16
N ILE A 9 -2.26 -9.15 -8.27
CA ILE A 9 -3.14 -8.04 -8.70
C ILE A 9 -3.02 -6.81 -7.77
N SER A 10 -2.79 -7.03 -6.48
CA SER A 10 -2.54 -5.99 -5.49
C SER A 10 -1.24 -5.22 -5.76
N GLU A 11 -0.18 -5.90 -6.19
CA GLU A 11 1.08 -5.27 -6.58
C GLU A 11 0.92 -4.43 -7.85
N LEU A 12 0.21 -4.95 -8.87
CA LEU A 12 -0.10 -4.18 -10.07
C LEU A 12 -0.88 -2.90 -9.71
N SER A 13 -1.90 -3.03 -8.87
CA SER A 13 -2.69 -1.89 -8.39
C SER A 13 -1.82 -0.85 -7.71
N ARG A 14 -0.94 -1.28 -6.83
CA ARG A 14 0.00 -0.42 -6.12
C ARG A 14 0.97 0.31 -7.05
N LEU A 15 1.60 -0.43 -7.97
CA LEU A 15 2.62 0.11 -8.89
C LEU A 15 2.03 1.07 -9.92
N THR A 16 0.83 0.78 -10.42
CA THR A 16 0.17 1.57 -11.47
C THR A 16 -0.78 2.64 -10.92
N LYS A 17 -1.14 2.56 -9.62
CA LYS A 17 -2.21 3.36 -9.02
C LYS A 17 -3.57 3.16 -9.71
N VAL A 18 -3.78 1.98 -10.30
CA VAL A 18 -5.06 1.58 -10.89
C VAL A 18 -5.76 0.65 -9.89
N PRO A 19 -7.00 0.94 -9.46
CA PRO A 19 -7.72 0.11 -8.50
C PRO A 19 -7.91 -1.34 -8.98
N VAL A 20 -7.86 -2.30 -8.05
CA VAL A 20 -8.05 -3.73 -8.36
C VAL A 20 -9.34 -4.01 -9.14
N PRO A 21 -10.51 -3.41 -8.81
CA PRO A 21 -11.72 -3.58 -9.61
C PRO A 21 -11.55 -3.13 -11.07
N THR A 22 -10.82 -2.03 -11.29
CA THR A 22 -10.53 -1.50 -12.62
C THR A 22 -9.57 -2.43 -13.39
N ILE A 23 -8.57 -3.02 -12.72
CA ILE A 23 -7.68 -4.01 -13.34
C ILE A 23 -8.50 -5.25 -13.77
N ARG A 24 -9.42 -5.73 -12.92
CA ARG A 24 -10.32 -6.84 -13.26
C ARG A 24 -11.25 -6.50 -14.43
N PHE A 25 -11.73 -5.27 -14.47
CA PHE A 25 -12.51 -4.78 -15.61
C PHE A 25 -11.68 -4.82 -16.90
N TYR A 26 -10.44 -4.32 -16.90
CA TYR A 26 -9.56 -4.36 -18.07
C TYR A 26 -9.21 -5.77 -18.53
N LEU A 27 -9.06 -6.71 -17.60
CA LEU A 27 -8.89 -8.15 -17.94
C LEU A 27 -10.12 -8.70 -18.64
N ARG A 28 -11.31 -8.40 -18.15
CA ARG A 28 -12.58 -8.85 -18.73
C ARG A 28 -12.83 -8.24 -20.11
N GLU A 29 -12.47 -6.97 -20.28
CA GLU A 29 -12.61 -6.26 -21.56
C GLU A 29 -11.50 -6.60 -22.58
N GLY A 30 -10.57 -7.50 -22.24
CA GLY A 30 -9.47 -7.89 -23.11
C GLY A 30 -8.41 -6.82 -23.34
N LEU A 31 -8.39 -5.76 -22.52
CA LEU A 31 -7.38 -4.70 -22.57
C LEU A 31 -6.04 -5.14 -21.96
N LEU A 32 -6.10 -6.16 -21.11
CA LEU A 32 -4.93 -6.82 -20.55
C LEU A 32 -4.88 -8.27 -21.03
N PRO A 33 -3.68 -8.86 -21.14
CA PRO A 33 -3.55 -10.29 -21.38
C PRO A 33 -4.27 -11.10 -20.28
N PRO A 34 -4.67 -12.34 -20.53
CA PRO A 34 -5.24 -13.17 -19.48
C PRO A 34 -4.22 -13.39 -18.36
N ALA A 35 -4.71 -13.39 -17.12
CA ALA A 35 -3.87 -13.71 -15.96
C ALA A 35 -3.39 -15.16 -16.03
N ILE A 36 -2.17 -15.41 -15.57
CA ILE A 36 -1.62 -16.77 -15.46
C ILE A 36 -2.21 -17.38 -14.18
N LYS A 37 -3.06 -18.39 -14.34
CA LYS A 37 -3.70 -19.09 -13.22
C LYS A 37 -2.88 -20.31 -12.84
N THR A 38 -2.45 -20.37 -11.58
CA THR A 38 -1.70 -21.51 -11.03
C THR A 38 -2.57 -22.42 -10.15
N ALA A 39 -3.71 -21.92 -9.67
CA ALA A 39 -4.72 -22.66 -8.92
C ALA A 39 -6.09 -21.97 -9.04
N LYS A 40 -7.14 -22.63 -8.52
CA LYS A 40 -8.54 -22.15 -8.61
C LYS A 40 -8.74 -20.70 -8.12
N THR A 41 -7.87 -20.23 -7.21
CA THR A 41 -7.95 -18.89 -6.55
C THR A 41 -6.72 -18.02 -6.75
N MET A 42 -5.61 -18.54 -7.34
CA MET A 42 -4.38 -17.79 -7.51
C MET A 42 -4.14 -17.37 -8.96
N ALA A 43 -3.96 -16.06 -9.17
CA ALA A 43 -3.65 -15.46 -10.47
C ALA A 43 -2.40 -14.58 -10.36
N PHE A 44 -1.50 -14.72 -11.32
CA PHE A 44 -0.26 -13.96 -11.45
C PHE A 44 -0.25 -13.16 -12.76
N TYR A 45 0.52 -12.08 -12.74
CA TYR A 45 0.61 -11.10 -13.80
C TYR A 45 2.08 -10.82 -14.14
N THR A 46 2.38 -10.55 -15.38
CA THR A 46 3.75 -10.29 -15.87
C THR A 46 4.05 -8.79 -15.99
N GLY A 47 5.30 -8.47 -16.34
CA GLY A 47 5.70 -7.11 -16.67
C GLY A 47 4.90 -6.49 -17.83
N ASP A 48 4.33 -7.32 -18.72
CA ASP A 48 3.49 -6.83 -19.82
C ASP A 48 2.13 -6.31 -19.31
N HIS A 49 1.57 -6.94 -18.29
CA HIS A 49 0.39 -6.40 -17.60
C HIS A 49 0.68 -5.03 -16.98
N LEU A 50 1.85 -4.90 -16.32
CA LEU A 50 2.30 -3.63 -15.72
C LEU A 50 2.45 -2.53 -16.78
N LYS A 51 3.17 -2.81 -17.88
CA LYS A 51 3.38 -1.87 -18.99
C LYS A 51 2.05 -1.42 -19.61
N ARG A 52 1.15 -2.37 -19.89
CA ARG A 52 -0.18 -2.07 -20.45
C ARG A 52 -1.03 -1.21 -19.52
N LEU A 53 -1.05 -1.49 -18.22
CA LEU A 53 -1.77 -0.66 -17.26
C LEU A 53 -1.27 0.78 -17.25
N ILE A 54 0.05 1.00 -17.36
CA ILE A 54 0.64 2.33 -17.47
C ILE A 54 0.19 3.04 -18.77
N ILE A 55 0.20 2.33 -19.88
CA ILE A 55 -0.23 2.86 -21.19
C ILE A 55 -1.73 3.21 -21.17
N ILE A 56 -2.59 2.30 -20.69
CA ILE A 56 -4.04 2.52 -20.57
C ILE A 56 -4.33 3.76 -19.74
N LYS A 57 -3.66 3.87 -18.57
CA LYS A 57 -3.81 5.01 -17.69
C LYS A 57 -3.41 6.33 -18.36
N LYS A 58 -2.30 6.34 -19.10
CA LYS A 58 -1.84 7.51 -19.86
C LYS A 58 -2.87 7.93 -20.91
N MET A 59 -3.39 6.97 -21.69
CA MET A 59 -4.40 7.24 -22.72
C MET A 59 -5.71 7.77 -22.14
N GLN A 60 -6.14 7.29 -20.98
CA GLN A 60 -7.34 7.80 -20.31
C GLN A 60 -7.14 9.19 -19.71
N GLN A 61 -6.03 9.41 -18.99
CA GLN A 61 -5.83 10.64 -18.21
C GLN A 61 -5.31 11.81 -19.04
N HIS A 62 -4.47 11.55 -20.05
CA HIS A 62 -3.85 12.61 -20.86
C HIS A 62 -4.46 12.77 -22.24
N GLU A 63 -5.04 11.71 -22.81
CA GLU A 63 -5.57 11.72 -24.16
C GLU A 63 -7.11 11.64 -24.19
N GLY A 64 -7.76 11.48 -23.03
CA GLY A 64 -9.22 11.39 -22.91
C GLY A 64 -9.87 10.25 -23.69
N LYS A 65 -9.11 9.22 -24.09
CA LYS A 65 -9.61 8.13 -24.91
C LYS A 65 -10.62 7.23 -24.19
N THR A 66 -11.66 6.86 -24.91
CA THR A 66 -12.63 5.86 -24.44
C THR A 66 -12.04 4.45 -24.43
N ILE A 67 -12.65 3.53 -23.70
CA ILE A 67 -12.23 2.12 -23.63
C ILE A 67 -12.17 1.48 -25.03
N ALA A 68 -13.14 1.78 -25.91
CA ALA A 68 -13.14 1.30 -27.27
C ALA A 68 -11.93 1.80 -28.08
N GLN A 69 -11.65 3.09 -28.02
CA GLN A 69 -10.49 3.71 -28.67
C GLN A 69 -9.16 3.18 -28.14
N ILE A 70 -9.09 2.89 -26.83
CA ILE A 70 -7.92 2.29 -26.20
C ILE A 70 -7.73 0.85 -26.69
N ARG A 71 -8.81 0.08 -26.81
CA ARG A 71 -8.77 -1.29 -27.34
C ARG A 71 -8.21 -1.33 -28.77
N ASP A 72 -8.68 -0.45 -29.63
CA ASP A 72 -8.23 -0.36 -31.02
C ASP A 72 -6.74 0.07 -31.09
N ALA A 73 -6.32 0.99 -30.23
CA ALA A 73 -4.94 1.51 -30.21
C ALA A 73 -3.91 0.51 -29.64
N ILE A 74 -4.32 -0.35 -28.69
CA ILE A 74 -3.40 -1.31 -28.05
C ILE A 74 -3.22 -2.59 -28.88
N GLY A 75 -4.18 -2.92 -29.76
CA GLY A 75 -4.20 -4.16 -30.52
C GLY A 75 -4.30 -5.42 -29.64
N THR A 76 -4.43 -6.58 -30.26
CA THR A 76 -4.37 -7.87 -29.57
C THR A 76 -2.91 -8.22 -29.27
N MET A 77 -2.46 -8.05 -28.05
CA MET A 77 -1.18 -8.62 -27.63
C MET A 77 -1.32 -10.13 -27.47
N PRO A 78 -0.32 -10.91 -27.93
CA PRO A 78 -0.31 -12.34 -27.71
C PRO A 78 -0.36 -12.65 -26.21
N ALA A 79 -0.98 -13.79 -25.85
CA ALA A 79 -0.91 -14.31 -24.49
C ALA A 79 0.56 -14.45 -24.05
N PRO A 80 0.91 -14.13 -22.81
CA PRO A 80 2.25 -14.39 -22.33
C PRO A 80 2.58 -15.88 -22.52
N ALA A 81 3.86 -16.16 -22.89
CA ALA A 81 4.32 -17.52 -23.05
C ALA A 81 3.95 -18.35 -21.80
N SER A 82 3.43 -19.54 -22.01
CA SER A 82 3.05 -20.44 -20.91
C SER A 82 4.31 -20.84 -20.14
N ILE A 83 4.47 -20.28 -18.94
CA ILE A 83 5.53 -20.66 -18.02
C ILE A 83 4.91 -21.70 -17.06
N PRO A 84 5.66 -22.75 -16.67
CA PRO A 84 5.16 -23.73 -15.74
C PRO A 84 4.66 -23.07 -14.44
N ALA A 85 3.47 -23.50 -13.99
CA ALA A 85 2.84 -22.94 -12.77
C ALA A 85 3.77 -23.06 -11.56
N ASP A 86 4.52 -24.15 -11.47
CA ASP A 86 5.44 -24.44 -10.37
C ASP A 86 6.61 -23.43 -10.30
N GLU A 87 7.15 -22.99 -11.44
CA GLU A 87 8.20 -21.97 -11.48
C GLU A 87 7.71 -20.61 -10.98
N ILE A 88 6.46 -20.28 -11.28
CA ILE A 88 5.82 -19.03 -10.84
C ILE A 88 5.59 -19.05 -9.32
N ILE A 89 5.05 -20.15 -8.79
CA ILE A 89 4.76 -20.31 -7.37
C ILE A 89 6.08 -20.21 -6.59
N THR A 90 7.08 -21.00 -6.94
CA THR A 90 8.39 -21.03 -6.29
C THR A 90 9.06 -19.65 -6.31
N SER A 91 8.98 -18.92 -7.42
CA SER A 91 9.55 -17.57 -7.52
C SER A 91 8.82 -16.54 -6.63
N SER A 92 7.48 -16.64 -6.51
CA SER A 92 6.69 -15.75 -5.64
C SER A 92 6.94 -16.05 -4.16
N GLU A 93 6.93 -17.33 -3.79
CA GLU A 93 7.20 -17.76 -2.41
C GLU A 93 8.59 -17.34 -1.96
N LYS A 94 9.59 -17.56 -2.80
CA LYS A 94 10.97 -17.15 -2.50
C LYS A 94 11.11 -15.63 -2.33
N ARG A 95 10.39 -14.86 -3.12
CA ARG A 95 10.38 -13.40 -2.96
C ARG A 95 9.73 -12.96 -1.65
N ASP A 96 8.63 -13.60 -1.26
CA ASP A 96 7.93 -13.33 0.00
C ASP A 96 8.80 -13.74 1.21
N GLU A 97 9.56 -14.84 1.12
CA GLU A 97 10.56 -15.24 2.13
C GLU A 97 11.68 -14.20 2.29
N ILE A 98 12.22 -13.70 1.18
CA ILE A 98 13.25 -12.63 1.20
C ILE A 98 12.69 -11.36 1.87
N ILE A 99 11.48 -10.95 1.52
CA ILE A 99 10.83 -9.76 2.11
C ILE A 99 10.64 -9.96 3.62
N THR A 100 10.17 -11.14 4.05
CA THR A 100 9.98 -11.48 5.47
C THR A 100 11.29 -11.42 6.25
N SER A 101 12.35 -12.04 5.73
CA SER A 101 13.69 -12.01 6.32
C SER A 101 14.25 -10.58 6.40
N ALA A 102 14.05 -9.78 5.34
CA ALA A 102 14.50 -8.41 5.30
C ALA A 102 13.74 -7.51 6.28
N ILE A 103 12.41 -7.67 6.41
CA ILE A 103 11.60 -6.95 7.40
C ILE A 103 12.14 -7.19 8.81
N LYS A 104 12.36 -8.46 9.17
CA LYS A 104 12.93 -8.84 10.47
C LYS A 104 14.25 -8.10 10.74
N LEU A 105 15.21 -8.21 9.81
CA LEU A 105 16.53 -7.59 9.98
C LEU A 105 16.48 -6.06 9.99
N PHE A 106 15.63 -5.44 9.18
CA PHE A 106 15.47 -3.99 9.19
C PHE A 106 14.90 -3.49 10.51
N ILE A 107 13.93 -4.20 11.10
CA ILE A 107 13.36 -3.85 12.41
C ILE A 107 14.40 -4.06 13.52
N GLU A 108 15.13 -5.18 13.51
CA GLU A 108 16.10 -5.52 14.57
C GLU A 108 17.37 -4.65 14.53
N LYS A 109 17.92 -4.40 13.34
CA LYS A 109 19.23 -3.74 13.17
C LYS A 109 19.17 -2.34 12.57
N GLY A 110 18.03 -1.97 12.00
CA GLY A 110 17.87 -0.74 11.21
C GLY A 110 18.39 -0.85 9.78
N LEU A 111 17.95 0.08 8.92
CA LEU A 111 18.33 0.11 7.49
C LEU A 111 19.85 0.29 7.28
N GLY A 112 20.49 1.13 8.10
CA GLY A 112 21.93 1.44 7.99
C GLY A 112 22.83 0.24 8.25
N LYS A 113 22.52 -0.53 9.29
CA LYS A 113 23.33 -1.66 9.76
C LYS A 113 23.01 -3.00 9.09
N THR A 114 21.95 -3.08 8.29
CA THR A 114 21.59 -4.29 7.56
C THR A 114 22.24 -4.27 6.18
N SER A 115 22.96 -5.34 5.81
CA SER A 115 23.55 -5.54 4.48
C SER A 115 22.71 -6.49 3.62
N MET A 116 22.91 -6.48 2.30
CA MET A 116 22.30 -7.48 1.40
C MET A 116 22.81 -8.89 1.72
N ASP A 117 24.04 -9.03 2.23
CA ASP A 117 24.62 -10.32 2.61
C ASP A 117 23.95 -10.88 3.86
N ASP A 118 23.65 -10.03 4.86
CA ASP A 118 22.87 -10.44 6.04
C ASP A 118 21.50 -10.98 5.63
N ILE A 119 20.81 -10.27 4.71
CA ILE A 119 19.50 -10.67 4.23
C ILE A 119 19.56 -11.99 3.44
N ALA A 120 20.57 -12.18 2.61
CA ALA A 120 20.77 -13.44 1.88
C ALA A 120 21.00 -14.61 2.83
N ALA A 121 21.81 -14.41 3.87
CA ALA A 121 22.05 -15.41 4.91
C ALA A 121 20.78 -15.75 5.70
N GLU A 122 20.02 -14.76 6.15
CA GLU A 122 18.76 -14.95 6.88
C GLU A 122 17.69 -15.65 6.04
N ALA A 123 17.62 -15.34 4.74
CA ALA A 123 16.70 -15.99 3.79
C ALA A 123 17.21 -17.35 3.27
N HIS A 124 18.35 -17.83 3.75
CA HIS A 124 19.00 -19.08 3.31
C HIS A 124 19.18 -19.18 1.78
N ILE A 125 19.60 -18.09 1.15
CA ILE A 125 19.84 -18.04 -0.30
C ILE A 125 21.23 -17.50 -0.64
N GLY A 126 21.71 -17.82 -1.83
CA GLY A 126 22.94 -17.22 -2.35
C GLY A 126 22.76 -15.76 -2.68
N LYS A 127 23.81 -14.93 -2.51
CA LYS A 127 23.84 -13.50 -2.83
C LYS A 127 23.39 -13.23 -4.27
N GLY A 128 23.85 -14.03 -5.26
CA GLY A 128 23.42 -13.91 -6.66
C GLY A 128 21.91 -14.12 -6.85
N THR A 129 21.31 -15.01 -6.02
CA THR A 129 19.86 -15.22 -6.02
C THR A 129 19.13 -13.98 -5.51
N LEU A 130 19.58 -13.37 -4.41
CA LEU A 130 19.00 -12.16 -3.87
C LEU A 130 18.98 -11.00 -4.89
N TYR A 131 20.14 -10.78 -5.58
CA TYR A 131 20.25 -9.72 -6.58
C TYR A 131 19.39 -9.95 -7.85
N ARG A 132 18.93 -11.16 -8.10
CA ARG A 132 17.93 -11.44 -9.15
C ARG A 132 16.53 -10.89 -8.79
N TYR A 133 16.19 -10.81 -7.51
CA TYR A 133 14.90 -10.32 -7.02
C TYR A 133 14.90 -8.81 -6.73
N PHE A 134 16.01 -8.30 -6.19
CA PHE A 134 16.13 -6.91 -5.75
C PHE A 134 17.46 -6.32 -6.16
N LYS A 135 17.41 -5.21 -6.89
CA LYS A 135 18.58 -4.55 -7.43
C LYS A 135 19.52 -4.00 -6.35
N ASP A 136 18.94 -3.43 -5.30
CA ASP A 136 19.66 -2.81 -4.20
C ASP A 136 18.84 -2.89 -2.88
N LYS A 137 19.52 -2.57 -1.77
CA LYS A 137 18.92 -2.56 -0.42
C LYS A 137 17.75 -1.59 -0.30
N ASN A 138 17.79 -0.44 -0.98
CA ASN A 138 16.72 0.55 -0.91
C ASN A 138 15.46 0.07 -1.65
N GLU A 139 15.64 -0.63 -2.77
CA GLU A 139 14.51 -1.27 -3.46
C GLU A 139 13.83 -2.29 -2.55
N LEU A 140 14.61 -3.18 -1.94
CA LEU A 140 14.09 -4.19 -1.01
C LEU A 140 13.41 -3.53 0.20
N PHE A 141 14.01 -2.50 0.80
CA PHE A 141 13.42 -1.76 1.91
C PHE A 141 12.07 -1.11 1.55
N ILE A 142 11.97 -0.50 0.37
CA ILE A 142 10.73 0.08 -0.14
C ILE A 142 9.64 -1.01 -0.28
N GLU A 143 9.99 -2.18 -0.78
CA GLU A 143 9.06 -3.30 -0.90
C GLU A 143 8.62 -3.85 0.46
N CYS A 144 9.54 -3.94 1.43
CA CYS A 144 9.20 -4.31 2.81
C CYS A 144 8.19 -3.33 3.42
N ALA A 145 8.44 -2.03 3.25
CA ALA A 145 7.51 -1.00 3.70
C ALA A 145 6.15 -1.11 3.00
N ASP A 146 6.15 -1.35 1.67
CA ASP A 146 4.91 -1.54 0.92
C ASP A 146 4.12 -2.75 1.42
N THR A 147 4.78 -3.84 1.77
CA THR A 147 4.13 -5.07 2.27
C THR A 147 3.41 -4.79 3.60
N ILE A 148 4.10 -4.19 4.56
CA ILE A 148 3.54 -3.88 5.89
C ILE A 148 2.39 -2.88 5.78
N PHE A 149 2.57 -1.79 5.05
CA PHE A 149 1.52 -0.77 4.91
C PHE A 149 0.32 -1.27 4.10
N TYR A 150 0.53 -2.16 3.11
CA TYR A 150 -0.57 -2.79 2.40
C TYR A 150 -1.44 -3.66 3.32
N GLU A 151 -0.83 -4.45 4.20
CA GLU A 151 -1.57 -5.26 5.19
C GLU A 151 -2.36 -4.38 6.15
N MET A 152 -1.75 -3.29 6.66
CA MET A 152 -2.44 -2.31 7.49
C MET A 152 -3.66 -1.72 6.77
N TYR A 153 -3.50 -1.26 5.52
CA TYR A 153 -4.62 -0.71 4.74
C TYR A 153 -5.71 -1.72 4.49
N ARG A 154 -5.36 -2.95 4.17
CA ARG A 154 -6.32 -4.02 3.95
C ARG A 154 -7.16 -4.25 5.19
N ASN A 155 -6.54 -4.32 6.36
CA ASN A 155 -7.24 -4.53 7.63
C ASN A 155 -8.19 -3.36 7.94
N ILE A 156 -7.70 -2.12 7.84
CA ILE A 156 -8.56 -0.93 8.02
C ILE A 156 -9.70 -0.92 7.00
N TRP A 157 -9.43 -1.25 5.74
CA TRP A 157 -10.45 -1.27 4.69
C TRP A 157 -11.56 -2.28 4.96
N GLU A 158 -11.22 -3.49 5.43
CA GLU A 158 -12.22 -4.51 5.77
C GLU A 158 -13.21 -4.00 6.83
N GLU A 159 -12.74 -3.24 7.82
CA GLU A 159 -13.57 -2.66 8.88
C GLU A 159 -14.51 -1.54 8.39
N ILE A 160 -14.06 -0.77 7.40
CA ILE A 160 -14.78 0.47 7.00
C ILE A 160 -15.53 0.38 5.68
N LYS A 161 -15.29 -0.64 4.84
CA LYS A 161 -15.80 -0.71 3.45
C LYS A 161 -17.32 -0.66 3.33
N ASN A 162 -18.05 -1.14 4.34
CA ASN A 162 -19.52 -1.19 4.36
C ASN A 162 -20.14 -0.05 5.21
N GLU A 163 -19.33 0.78 5.88
CA GLU A 163 -19.83 1.89 6.69
C GLU A 163 -20.15 3.10 5.82
N LYS A 164 -21.39 3.55 5.86
CA LYS A 164 -21.91 4.67 5.06
C LYS A 164 -21.87 6.01 5.81
N ASP A 165 -22.01 5.99 7.14
CA ASP A 165 -21.87 7.20 7.94
C ASP A 165 -20.39 7.54 8.12
N MET A 166 -19.99 8.72 7.64
CA MET A 166 -18.56 9.11 7.63
C MET A 166 -17.99 9.33 9.02
N ALA A 167 -18.79 9.74 10.01
CA ALA A 167 -18.32 9.89 11.38
C ALA A 167 -18.04 8.52 12.00
N ARG A 168 -18.95 7.56 11.83
CA ARG A 168 -18.73 6.17 12.27
C ARG A 168 -17.56 5.51 11.51
N ARG A 169 -17.43 5.82 10.21
CA ARG A 169 -16.33 5.33 9.39
C ARG A 169 -14.98 5.82 9.91
N LEU A 170 -14.87 7.08 10.32
CA LEU A 170 -13.66 7.64 10.95
C LEU A 170 -13.37 6.99 12.31
N GLN A 171 -14.40 6.72 13.14
CA GLN A 171 -14.22 6.00 14.39
C GLN A 171 -13.70 4.58 14.19
N LYS A 172 -14.32 3.80 13.29
CA LYS A 172 -13.87 2.45 12.93
C LYS A 172 -12.44 2.44 12.38
N ARG A 173 -12.11 3.44 11.53
CA ARG A 173 -10.75 3.62 11.00
C ARG A 173 -9.74 3.84 12.12
N LEU A 174 -10.09 4.65 13.11
CA LEU A 174 -9.23 4.93 14.27
C LEU A 174 -9.05 3.69 15.15
N SER A 175 -10.12 2.93 15.43
CA SER A 175 -10.04 1.66 16.17
C SER A 175 -9.11 0.67 15.44
N ALA A 176 -9.37 0.41 14.15
CA ALA A 176 -8.55 -0.48 13.35
C ALA A 176 -7.08 -0.02 13.21
N PHE A 177 -6.84 1.30 13.26
CA PHE A 177 -5.51 1.86 13.33
C PHE A 177 -4.80 1.44 14.63
N PHE A 178 -5.44 1.60 15.80
CA PHE A 178 -4.85 1.20 17.08
C PHE A 178 -4.60 -0.31 17.15
N ASP A 179 -5.51 -1.14 16.66
CA ASP A 179 -5.34 -2.60 16.61
C ASP A 179 -4.15 -3.02 15.73
N SER A 180 -3.89 -2.26 14.67
CA SER A 180 -2.81 -2.53 13.73
C SER A 180 -1.48 -1.89 14.14
N TYR A 181 -1.50 -0.89 15.02
CA TYR A 181 -0.35 -0.02 15.34
C TYR A 181 0.93 -0.77 15.70
N PRO A 182 0.91 -1.77 16.60
CA PRO A 182 2.13 -2.48 16.98
C PRO A 182 2.83 -3.19 15.82
N LYS A 183 2.08 -3.52 14.75
CA LYS A 183 2.61 -4.29 13.61
C LYS A 183 3.32 -3.44 12.58
N TRP A 184 3.06 -2.15 12.53
CA TRP A 184 3.60 -1.29 11.47
C TRP A 184 4.43 -0.10 11.96
N ILE A 185 4.38 0.24 13.27
CA ILE A 185 5.04 1.45 13.79
C ILE A 185 6.55 1.41 13.62
N ASP A 186 7.18 0.27 13.82
CA ASP A 186 8.63 0.12 13.65
C ASP A 186 9.05 0.41 12.20
N MET A 187 8.29 -0.13 11.24
CA MET A 187 8.52 0.18 9.83
C MET A 187 8.27 1.65 9.51
N MET A 188 7.24 2.28 10.10
CA MET A 188 6.99 3.71 9.93
C MET A 188 8.14 4.56 10.44
N ASN A 189 8.69 4.25 11.60
CA ASN A 189 9.85 4.91 12.16
C ASN A 189 11.09 4.76 11.27
N LEU A 190 11.32 3.56 10.72
CA LEU A 190 12.42 3.31 9.78
C LEU A 190 12.24 4.12 8.48
N VAL A 191 11.04 4.16 7.92
CA VAL A 191 10.74 4.93 6.70
C VAL A 191 10.88 6.43 6.95
N ARG A 192 10.43 6.91 8.11
CA ARG A 192 10.60 8.31 8.54
C ARG A 192 12.08 8.67 8.67
N TYR A 193 12.85 7.87 9.39
CA TYR A 193 14.30 8.08 9.54
C TYR A 193 15.02 8.05 8.19
N ALA A 194 14.73 7.06 7.35
CA ALA A 194 15.34 6.94 6.02
C ALA A 194 15.01 8.12 5.09
N SER A 195 13.89 8.82 5.33
CA SER A 195 13.48 9.98 4.54
C SER A 195 14.30 11.26 4.85
N VAL A 196 14.99 11.32 5.97
CA VAL A 196 15.85 12.47 6.36
C VAL A 196 17.13 12.51 5.51
N GLY A 197 17.61 11.37 5.02
CA GLY A 197 18.78 11.28 4.13
C GLY A 197 18.56 11.91 2.76
N GLU A 198 19.56 11.87 1.90
CA GLU A 198 19.52 12.50 0.57
C GLU A 198 18.82 11.65 -0.52
N ASN A 199 18.54 10.38 -0.26
CA ASN A 199 17.98 9.48 -1.25
C ASN A 199 16.53 9.85 -1.62
N PRO A 200 16.27 10.33 -2.86
CA PRO A 200 14.93 10.78 -3.26
C PRO A 200 13.90 9.65 -3.28
N ARG A 201 14.31 8.39 -3.52
CA ARG A 201 13.39 7.24 -3.50
C ARG A 201 12.80 7.02 -2.11
N LEU A 202 13.62 7.16 -1.05
CA LEU A 202 13.19 7.01 0.34
C LEU A 202 12.33 8.19 0.80
N LYS A 203 12.70 9.43 0.43
CA LYS A 203 11.86 10.63 0.65
C LYS A 203 10.47 10.49 0.01
N ASN A 204 10.44 10.06 -1.24
CA ASN A 204 9.19 9.85 -1.97
C ASN A 204 8.37 8.70 -1.37
N LYS A 205 9.04 7.66 -0.84
CA LYS A 205 8.34 6.57 -0.15
C LYS A 205 7.63 7.06 1.09
N PHE A 206 8.28 7.85 1.94
CA PHE A 206 7.66 8.43 3.14
C PHE A 206 6.45 9.29 2.79
N ARG A 207 6.58 10.21 1.81
CA ARG A 207 5.46 11.01 1.33
C ARG A 207 4.30 10.16 0.82
N ALA A 208 4.60 9.11 0.05
CA ALA A 208 3.58 8.21 -0.47
C ALA A 208 2.83 7.46 0.64
N VAL A 209 3.52 7.04 1.70
CA VAL A 209 2.90 6.41 2.89
C VAL A 209 1.98 7.39 3.59
N LEU A 210 2.44 8.62 3.86
CA LEU A 210 1.61 9.67 4.47
C LEU A 210 0.37 9.96 3.63
N ASP A 211 0.53 10.15 2.32
CA ASP A 211 -0.57 10.40 1.40
C ASP A 211 -1.62 9.30 1.43
N GLN A 212 -1.19 8.05 1.49
CA GLN A 212 -2.07 6.88 1.55
C GLN A 212 -2.87 6.82 2.85
N ILE A 213 -2.30 7.28 3.96
CA ILE A 213 -3.00 7.32 5.26
C ILE A 213 -3.96 8.51 5.31
N ILE A 214 -3.48 9.69 4.94
CA ILE A 214 -4.15 10.96 5.22
C ILE A 214 -5.24 11.28 4.21
N LYS A 215 -5.03 11.04 2.91
CA LYS A 215 -6.02 11.37 1.87
C LYS A 215 -7.38 10.69 2.07
N PRO A 216 -7.49 9.42 2.48
CA PRO A 216 -8.79 8.82 2.80
C PRO A 216 -9.48 9.45 4.01
N ILE A 217 -8.72 9.89 5.03
CA ILE A 217 -9.26 10.62 6.19
C ILE A 217 -9.79 11.98 5.74
N ALA A 218 -8.99 12.73 4.98
CA ALA A 218 -9.39 14.01 4.44
C ALA A 218 -10.65 13.91 3.56
N HIS A 219 -10.75 12.84 2.75
CA HIS A 219 -11.94 12.58 1.94
C HIS A 219 -13.20 12.35 2.80
N ASP A 220 -13.12 11.53 3.84
CA ASP A 220 -14.24 11.28 4.74
C ASP A 220 -14.66 12.59 5.46
N LEU A 221 -13.70 13.45 5.84
CA LEU A 221 -13.96 14.78 6.40
C LEU A 221 -14.61 15.76 5.37
N GLU A 222 -14.19 15.73 4.11
CA GLU A 222 -14.80 16.51 3.04
C GLU A 222 -16.26 16.12 2.80
N VAL A 223 -16.62 14.85 2.93
CA VAL A 223 -18.01 14.40 2.86
C VAL A 223 -18.81 14.99 4.01
N LEU A 224 -18.32 14.90 5.25
CA LEU A 224 -18.98 15.50 6.43
C LEU A 224 -19.13 17.02 6.29
N LYS A 225 -18.15 17.70 5.73
CA LYS A 225 -18.22 19.14 5.48
C LYS A 225 -19.32 19.49 4.47
N ARG A 226 -19.43 18.73 3.37
CA ARG A 226 -20.51 18.89 2.38
C ARG A 226 -21.90 18.61 2.92
N GLU A 227 -22.01 17.70 3.90
CA GLU A 227 -23.25 17.40 4.62
C GLU A 227 -23.59 18.46 5.68
N GLY A 228 -22.79 19.51 5.84
CA GLY A 228 -22.97 20.55 6.86
C GLY A 228 -22.67 20.09 8.30
N ARG A 229 -22.01 18.94 8.47
CA ARG A 229 -21.65 18.35 9.77
C ARG A 229 -20.30 18.83 10.29
N LEU A 230 -19.51 19.52 9.45
CA LEU A 230 -18.27 20.20 9.81
C LEU A 230 -18.34 21.68 9.45
N ARG A 231 -17.56 22.51 10.16
CA ARG A 231 -17.42 23.94 9.86
C ARG A 231 -16.79 24.16 8.49
N SER A 232 -17.25 25.17 7.77
CA SER A 232 -16.75 25.51 6.42
C SER A 232 -15.28 25.89 6.39
N GLU A 233 -14.76 26.43 7.50
CA GLU A 233 -13.38 26.90 7.65
C GLU A 233 -12.38 25.75 7.82
N VAL A 234 -12.83 24.53 8.12
CA VAL A 234 -11.94 23.37 8.33
C VAL A 234 -11.26 23.00 7.02
N ASN A 235 -9.95 23.08 6.97
CA ASN A 235 -9.14 22.46 5.94
C ASN A 235 -9.05 20.95 6.23
N CYS A 236 -9.75 20.14 5.42
CA CYS A 236 -9.85 18.70 5.68
C CYS A 236 -8.54 17.95 5.50
N LEU A 237 -7.63 18.44 4.65
CA LEU A 237 -6.29 17.85 4.52
C LEU A 237 -5.46 18.09 5.77
N GLU A 238 -5.42 19.34 6.27
CA GLU A 238 -4.72 19.69 7.51
C GLU A 238 -5.31 18.95 8.72
N ALA A 239 -6.65 18.87 8.80
CA ALA A 239 -7.33 18.08 9.82
C ALA A 239 -6.95 16.60 9.77
N GLY A 240 -6.79 16.03 8.57
CA GLY A 240 -6.29 14.67 8.39
C GLY A 240 -4.89 14.46 8.98
N TYR A 241 -3.97 15.40 8.76
CA TYR A 241 -2.63 15.38 9.38
C TYR A 241 -2.71 15.52 10.90
N PHE A 242 -3.54 16.43 11.40
CA PHE A 242 -3.77 16.61 12.83
C PHE A 242 -4.28 15.33 13.49
N PHE A 243 -5.32 14.71 12.93
CA PHE A 243 -5.87 13.46 13.45
C PHE A 243 -4.88 12.31 13.41
N MET A 244 -4.10 12.19 12.34
CA MET A 244 -3.06 11.17 12.26
C MET A 244 -1.98 11.37 13.32
N GLY A 245 -1.49 12.59 13.51
CA GLY A 245 -0.52 12.91 14.55
C GLY A 245 -1.08 12.61 15.95
N ALA A 246 -2.30 13.06 16.24
CA ALA A 246 -2.95 12.79 17.52
C ALA A 246 -3.11 11.27 17.76
N ALA A 247 -3.52 10.49 16.75
CA ALA A 247 -3.65 9.04 16.84
C ALA A 247 -2.29 8.37 17.10
N GLU A 248 -1.23 8.78 16.40
CA GLU A 248 0.11 8.22 16.57
C GLU A 248 0.65 8.44 17.99
N TYR A 249 0.53 9.65 18.51
CA TYR A 249 0.97 9.93 19.89
C TYR A 249 0.07 9.29 20.95
N SER A 250 -1.25 9.17 20.68
CA SER A 250 -2.16 8.44 21.56
C SER A 250 -1.83 6.95 21.61
N ALA A 251 -1.38 6.36 20.50
CA ALA A 251 -0.94 4.97 20.46
C ALA A 251 0.29 4.72 21.35
N ALA A 252 1.20 5.69 21.48
CA ALA A 252 2.31 5.61 22.42
C ALA A 252 1.85 5.60 23.88
N LEU A 253 0.80 6.38 24.22
CA LEU A 253 0.19 6.34 25.55
C LEU A 253 -0.51 5.00 25.83
N LEU A 254 -1.18 4.43 24.82
CA LEU A 254 -1.79 3.11 24.90
C LEU A 254 -0.74 2.02 25.21
N GLN A 255 0.39 2.03 24.50
CA GLN A 255 1.49 1.10 24.74
C GLN A 255 2.12 1.24 26.14
N SER A 256 2.08 2.43 26.72
CA SER A 256 2.55 2.66 28.09
C SER A 256 1.58 2.22 29.18
N GLY A 257 0.38 1.75 28.80
CA GLY A 257 -0.69 1.35 29.73
C GLY A 257 -1.36 2.50 30.49
N LYS A 258 -1.11 3.76 30.08
CA LYS A 258 -1.65 4.95 30.76
C LYS A 258 -3.10 5.26 30.36
N LEU A 259 -3.54 4.85 29.17
CA LEU A 259 -4.89 5.06 28.66
C LEU A 259 -5.39 3.77 27.99
N SER A 260 -6.70 3.55 28.04
CA SER A 260 -7.40 2.53 27.27
C SER A 260 -7.77 3.04 25.87
N ILE A 261 -8.06 2.13 24.96
CA ILE A 261 -8.58 2.46 23.61
C ILE A 261 -9.87 3.28 23.74
N ASP A 262 -10.79 2.91 24.63
CA ASP A 262 -12.09 3.58 24.81
C ASP A 262 -11.93 5.03 25.27
N GLU A 263 -11.00 5.31 26.18
CA GLU A 263 -10.68 6.68 26.61
C GLU A 263 -10.17 7.52 25.45
N ILE A 264 -9.25 6.97 24.64
CA ILE A 264 -8.71 7.66 23.46
C ILE A 264 -9.82 7.91 22.42
N LEU A 265 -10.62 6.90 22.10
CA LEU A 265 -11.75 7.03 21.17
C LEU A 265 -12.77 8.07 21.64
N SER A 266 -13.02 8.15 22.97
CA SER A 266 -13.91 9.16 23.57
C SER A 266 -13.40 10.59 23.31
N VAL A 267 -12.09 10.84 23.50
CA VAL A 267 -11.49 12.15 23.19
C VAL A 267 -11.63 12.49 21.71
N PHE A 268 -11.30 11.57 20.82
CA PHE A 268 -11.47 11.77 19.37
C PHE A 268 -12.93 12.02 18.99
N HIS A 269 -13.88 11.30 19.60
CA HIS A 269 -15.30 11.52 19.40
C HIS A 269 -15.72 12.94 19.81
N VAL A 270 -15.28 13.41 20.96
CA VAL A 270 -15.57 14.78 21.43
C VAL A 270 -14.99 15.82 20.46
N LEU A 271 -13.74 15.64 20.02
CA LEU A 271 -13.10 16.55 19.08
C LEU A 271 -13.84 16.60 17.73
N LEU A 272 -14.25 15.44 17.20
CA LEU A 272 -15.00 15.36 15.94
C LEU A 272 -16.42 15.94 16.04
N THR A 273 -17.12 15.69 17.19
CA THR A 273 -18.54 16.04 17.31
C THR A 273 -18.78 17.42 17.92
N ARG A 274 -17.87 17.91 18.77
CA ARG A 274 -18.01 19.20 19.46
C ARG A 274 -16.97 20.23 19.03
N GLY A 275 -15.72 19.80 18.79
CA GLY A 275 -14.63 20.70 18.44
C GLY A 275 -14.64 21.16 16.99
N LEU A 276 -15.01 20.30 16.04
CA LEU A 276 -15.07 20.62 14.60
C LEU A 276 -16.49 20.83 14.09
N ARG A 277 -17.51 20.57 14.90
CA ARG A 277 -18.90 20.69 14.51
C ARG A 277 -19.33 22.16 14.49
N LYS A 278 -20.22 22.49 13.54
CA LYS A 278 -20.91 23.77 13.46
C LYS A 278 -21.94 23.88 14.59
#